data_4cf33a6c985002930332a9f762a0dafa
#
_entry.id   4cf33a6c985002930332a9f762a0dafa
#
_cell.length_a   1.000
_cell.length_b   1.000
_cell.length_c   1.000
_cell.angle_alpha   90.00
_cell.angle_beta   90.00
_cell.angle_gamma   90.00
#
_symmetry.space_group_name_H-M   'P 1'
#
loop_
_entity.id
_entity.type
_entity.pdbx_description
1 polymer ?
#
loop_
_entity_poly.entity_id
_entity_poly.type
_entity_poly.pdbx_seq_one_letter_code
_entity_poly.pdbx_strand_id
1 'polypeptide(L)' 'MELRHLRYFLSIVRIGSFTRAADELCITQPTLSHQIRQLEEQLGCELLDRSAR' A
#
# COMPACT_ATOMS: atom_id res chain seq x y z
N MET A 1 -3.29 12.58 -4.81
CA MET A 1 -3.12 11.14 -5.02
C MET A 1 -2.49 10.90 -6.38
N GLU A 2 -1.49 10.06 -6.41
CA GLU A 2 -0.82 9.74 -7.66
C GLU A 2 -1.22 8.37 -8.16
N LEU A 3 -1.08 8.20 -9.47
CA LEU A 3 -1.37 6.91 -10.10
C LEU A 3 -0.53 5.79 -9.49
N ARG A 4 0.71 6.11 -9.14
CA ARG A 4 1.62 5.17 -8.50
C ARG A 4 1.04 4.64 -7.18
N HIS A 5 0.43 5.52 -6.39
CA HIS A 5 -0.17 5.14 -5.11
C HIS A 5 -1.33 4.17 -5.33
N LEU A 6 -2.13 4.45 -6.34
CA LEU A 6 -3.25 3.57 -6.66
C LEU A 6 -2.76 2.19 -7.09
N ARG A 7 -1.70 2.15 -7.88
CA ARG A 7 -1.11 0.88 -8.31
C ARG A 7 -0.62 0.08 -7.11
N TYR A 8 0.04 0.76 -6.17
CA TYR A 8 0.54 0.10 -4.96
C TYR A 8 -0.62 -0.49 -4.17
N PHE A 9 -1.67 0.28 -4.00
CA PHE A 9 -2.84 -0.18 -3.25
C PHE A 9 -3.46 -1.41 -3.92
N LEU A 10 -3.61 -1.38 -5.23
CA LEU A 10 -4.20 -2.50 -5.95
C LEU A 10 -3.33 -3.76 -5.85
N SER A 11 -2.02 -3.60 -5.85
CA SER A 11 -1.12 -4.74 -5.70
C SER A 11 -1.31 -5.39 -4.34
N ILE A 12 -1.43 -4.59 -3.29
CA ILE A 12 -1.62 -5.11 -1.95
C ILE A 12 -2.93 -5.87 -1.85
N VAL A 13 -3.99 -5.31 -2.39
CA VAL A 13 -5.31 -5.95 -2.35
C VAL A 13 -5.29 -7.27 -3.11
N ARG A 14 -4.67 -7.27 -4.28
CA ARG A 14 -4.63 -8.47 -5.12
C ARG A 14 -3.81 -9.58 -4.48
N ILE A 15 -2.66 -9.22 -3.91
CA ILE A 15 -1.73 -10.20 -3.37
C ILE A 15 -2.06 -10.57 -1.92
N GLY A 16 -2.57 -9.59 -1.17
CA GLY A 16 -2.95 -9.81 0.22
C GLY A 16 -1.78 -9.78 1.20
N SER A 17 -0.66 -9.18 0.80
CA SER A 17 0.51 -9.11 1.65
C SER A 17 1.35 -7.89 1.27
N PHE A 18 1.73 -7.10 2.26
CA PHE A 18 2.60 -5.94 2.03
C PHE A 18 3.97 -6.38 1.56
N THR A 19 4.53 -7.41 2.19
CA THR A 19 5.87 -7.87 1.85
C THR A 19 5.93 -8.38 0.41
N ARG A 20 4.96 -9.20 0.04
CA ARG A 20 4.94 -9.76 -1.31
C ARG A 20 4.63 -8.71 -2.35
N ALA A 21 3.76 -7.77 -2.03
CA ALA A 21 3.45 -6.68 -2.96
C ALA A 21 4.67 -5.81 -3.19
N ALA A 22 5.42 -5.50 -2.13
CA ALA A 22 6.65 -4.72 -2.27
C ALA A 22 7.64 -5.45 -3.16
N ASP A 23 7.74 -6.75 -3.00
CA ASP A 23 8.63 -7.58 -3.81
C ASP A 23 8.25 -7.48 -5.29
N GLU A 24 6.96 -7.61 -5.57
CA GLU A 24 6.47 -7.54 -6.95
C GLU A 24 6.73 -6.15 -7.53
N LEU A 25 6.59 -5.11 -6.72
CA LEU A 25 6.77 -3.74 -7.16
C LEU A 25 8.23 -3.30 -7.18
N CYS A 26 9.14 -4.18 -6.73
CA CYS A 26 10.58 -3.91 -6.70
C CYS A 26 10.93 -2.76 -5.77
N ILE A 27 10.23 -2.66 -4.66
CA ILE A 27 10.51 -1.66 -3.62
C ILE A 27 10.55 -2.38 -2.27
N THR A 28 11.05 -1.66 -1.26
CA THR A 28 11.08 -2.24 0.08
C THR A 28 9.71 -2.14 0.74
N GLN A 29 9.46 -3.03 1.70
CA GLN A 29 8.19 -3.03 2.40
C GLN A 29 7.94 -1.72 3.17
N PRO A 30 8.93 -1.16 3.89
CA PRO A 30 8.71 0.13 4.54
C PRO A 30 8.34 1.25 3.57
N THR A 31 8.94 1.23 2.37
CA THR A 31 8.62 2.22 1.36
C THR A 31 7.17 2.08 0.92
N LEU A 32 6.72 0.85 0.69
CA LEU A 32 5.35 0.59 0.29
C LEU A 32 4.38 1.04 1.38
N SER A 33 4.66 0.70 2.63
CA SER A 33 3.80 1.11 3.74
C SER A 33 3.69 2.62 3.84
N HIS A 34 4.81 3.31 3.64
CA HIS A 34 4.82 4.77 3.70
C HIS A 34 3.96 5.37 2.59
N GLN A 35 4.06 4.83 1.39
CA GLN A 35 3.27 5.33 0.26
C GLN A 35 1.78 5.12 0.49
N ILE A 36 1.41 3.97 1.05
CA ILE A 36 0.01 3.69 1.32
C ILE A 36 -0.51 4.62 2.42
N ARG A 37 0.31 4.89 3.43
CA ARG A 37 -0.09 5.81 4.50
C ARG A 37 -0.33 7.21 3.95
N GLN A 38 0.52 7.67 3.02
CA GLN A 38 0.31 8.96 2.39
C GLN A 38 -0.99 9.01 1.62
N LEU A 39 -1.30 7.93 0.92
CA LEU A 39 -2.56 7.84 0.18
C LEU A 39 -3.75 7.93 1.14
N GLU A 40 -3.68 7.22 2.24
CA GLU A 40 -4.76 7.24 3.22
C GLU A 40 -4.94 8.62 3.82
N GLU A 41 -3.84 9.32 4.08
CA GLU A 41 -3.92 10.68 4.62
C GLU A 41 -4.59 11.63 3.63
N GLN A 42 -4.29 11.48 2.36
CA GLN A 42 -4.89 12.32 1.34
C GLN A 42 -6.39 12.09 1.20
N LEU A 43 -6.81 10.84 1.39
CA LEU A 43 -8.22 10.49 1.28
C LEU A 43 -8.97 10.69 2.58
N GLY A 44 -8.24 10.89 3.68
CA GLY A 44 -8.86 11.11 4.97
C GLY A 44 -9.46 9.87 5.60
N CYS A 45 -9.06 8.70 5.14
CA CYS A 45 -9.56 7.45 5.71
C CYS A 45 -8.55 6.33 5.51
N GLU A 46 -8.70 5.29 6.31
CA GLU A 46 -7.85 4.12 6.22
C GLU A 46 -8.43 3.16 5.18
N LEU A 47 -7.60 2.78 4.22
CA LEU A 47 -8.04 1.91 3.13
C LEU A 47 -7.82 0.44 3.43
N LEU A 48 -6.82 0.13 4.26
CA LEU A 48 -6.46 -1.25 4.56
C LEU A 48 -6.51 -1.46 6.07
N ASP A 49 -7.04 -2.59 6.46
CA ASP A 49 -7.12 -2.93 7.89
C ASP A 49 -5.80 -3.53 8.33
N ARG A 50 -5.00 -2.72 9.00
CA ARG A 50 -3.70 -3.17 9.50
C ARG A 50 -3.78 -3.78 10.87
N SER A 51 -4.90 -3.61 11.54
CA SER A 51 -5.05 -4.14 12.89
C SER A 51 -5.26 -5.65 12.89
N ALA A 52 -5.59 -6.21 11.74
CA ALA A 52 -5.83 -7.64 11.61
C ALA A 52 -4.56 -8.47 11.55
N ARG A 53 -3.42 -7.84 11.43
CA ARG A 53 -2.14 -8.55 11.33
C ARG A 53 -1.78 -9.27 12.59
#